data_f6a5151cadf42cbd32810221ebc497b5
#
_entry.id   f6a5151cadf42cbd32810221ebc497b5
#
_cell.length_a   1.000
_cell.length_b   1.000
_cell.length_c   1.000
_cell.angle_alpha   90.00
_cell.angle_beta   90.00
_cell.angle_gamma   90.00
#
_symmetry.space_group_name_H-M   'P 1'
#
loop_
_entity.id
_entity.type
_entity.pdbx_description
1 polymer ?
#
loop_
_entity_poly.entity_id
_entity_poly.type
_entity_poly.pdbx_seq_one_letter_code
_entity_poly.pdbx_strand_id
1 'polypeptide(L)'
;SEHFSEYTDKAIELLLEADVKTNIHYVLSKKTIDRAIELLKTNSFRTGINAVFFLLYKPVGLGKDEYVLRPDDDKVKEFFSLIDSGKFHHKIGFDSCSCSGIVNYTNHILNESLDFCEGGRFSAYIDTDMNMMPCSFANQDKRWHMSLREHTIEEVWNSDIFNKFRCSLFHSCPNCKNRDM
;
A
#
# COMPACT_ATOMS: atom_id res chain seq x y z
N SER A 1 5.80 -13.83 -9.35
CA SER A 1 6.45 -14.83 -10.21
C SER A 1 5.40 -15.51 -11.06
N GLU A 2 5.72 -15.86 -12.30
CA GLU A 2 4.84 -16.49 -13.28
C GLU A 2 4.13 -17.76 -12.76
N HIS A 3 4.76 -18.50 -11.87
CA HIS A 3 4.20 -19.71 -11.27
C HIS A 3 2.97 -19.51 -10.38
N PHE A 4 2.76 -18.33 -9.84
CA PHE A 4 1.57 -18.04 -9.00
C PHE A 4 0.40 -17.48 -9.81
N SER A 5 0.61 -17.02 -11.04
CA SER A 5 -0.46 -16.43 -11.86
C SER A 5 -1.53 -17.46 -12.21
N GLU A 6 -1.14 -18.67 -12.61
CA GLU A 6 -2.06 -19.74 -13.01
C GLU A 6 -2.98 -20.19 -11.85
N TYR A 7 -2.40 -20.38 -10.65
CA TYR A 7 -3.20 -20.72 -9.46
C TYR A 7 -4.10 -19.57 -9.02
N THR A 8 -3.64 -18.33 -9.15
CA THR A 8 -4.44 -17.15 -8.83
C THR A 8 -5.60 -17.01 -9.79
N ASP A 9 -5.37 -17.18 -11.10
CA ASP A 9 -6.42 -17.11 -12.11
C ASP A 9 -7.48 -18.19 -11.90
N LYS A 10 -7.07 -19.41 -11.61
CA LYS A 10 -7.99 -20.51 -11.29
C LYS A 10 -8.77 -20.25 -10.00
N ALA A 11 -8.14 -19.70 -8.97
CA ALA A 11 -8.82 -19.35 -7.73
C ALA A 11 -9.87 -18.27 -7.95
N ILE A 12 -9.55 -17.24 -8.73
CA ILE A 12 -10.50 -16.19 -9.10
C ILE A 12 -11.69 -16.79 -9.86
N GLU A 13 -11.44 -17.69 -10.80
CA GLU A 13 -12.48 -18.37 -11.57
C GLU A 13 -13.46 -19.11 -10.66
N LEU A 14 -12.94 -19.97 -9.78
CA LEU A 14 -13.76 -20.74 -8.84
C LEU A 14 -14.59 -19.84 -7.91
N LEU A 15 -14.01 -18.72 -7.45
CA LEU A 15 -14.70 -17.77 -6.60
C LEU A 15 -15.84 -17.07 -7.35
N LEU A 16 -15.61 -16.68 -8.60
CA LEU A 16 -16.64 -16.05 -9.45
C LEU A 16 -17.74 -17.03 -9.82
N GLU A 17 -17.42 -18.29 -10.13
CA GLU A 17 -18.40 -19.35 -10.38
C GLU A 17 -19.29 -19.62 -9.14
N ALA A 18 -18.73 -19.48 -7.94
CA ALA A 18 -19.44 -19.61 -6.68
C ALA A 18 -20.18 -18.33 -6.25
N ASP A 19 -20.27 -17.31 -7.11
CA ASP A 19 -20.88 -15.99 -6.82
C ASP A 19 -20.26 -15.30 -5.59
N VAL A 20 -18.97 -15.52 -5.35
CA VAL A 20 -18.24 -14.88 -4.26
C VAL A 20 -17.71 -13.52 -4.71
N LYS A 21 -18.08 -12.46 -3.99
CA LYS A 21 -17.59 -11.11 -4.25
C LYS A 21 -16.06 -11.05 -4.08
N THR A 22 -15.34 -10.97 -5.19
CA THR A 22 -13.88 -11.14 -5.25
C THR A 22 -13.18 -9.82 -5.54
N ASN A 23 -12.15 -9.50 -4.74
CA ASN A 23 -11.23 -8.40 -4.97
C ASN A 23 -9.85 -8.95 -5.33
N ILE A 24 -9.12 -8.22 -6.18
CA ILE A 24 -7.73 -8.52 -6.51
C ILE A 24 -6.82 -7.54 -5.77
N HIS A 25 -5.81 -8.05 -5.06
CA HIS A 25 -4.69 -7.28 -4.55
C HIS A 25 -3.53 -7.38 -5.56
N TYR A 26 -3.20 -6.25 -6.15
CA TYR A 26 -2.14 -6.14 -7.15
C TYR A 26 -0.94 -5.39 -6.57
N VAL A 27 0.20 -6.07 -6.41
CA VAL A 27 1.41 -5.44 -5.86
C VAL A 27 2.13 -4.66 -6.95
N LEU A 28 2.26 -3.34 -6.77
CA LEU A 28 3.01 -2.44 -7.64
C LEU A 28 4.49 -2.45 -7.27
N SER A 29 5.33 -2.85 -8.22
CA SER A 29 6.78 -2.90 -8.12
C SER A 29 7.39 -2.60 -9.49
N LYS A 30 8.71 -2.42 -9.57
CA LYS A 30 9.40 -2.30 -10.87
C LYS A 30 9.16 -3.48 -11.83
N LYS A 31 8.81 -4.65 -11.29
CA LYS A 31 8.51 -5.84 -12.11
C LYS A 31 7.09 -5.88 -12.64
N THR A 32 6.17 -5.18 -12.00
CA THR A 32 4.73 -5.37 -12.24
C THR A 32 4.03 -4.13 -12.76
N ILE A 33 4.67 -2.95 -12.66
CA ILE A 33 4.05 -1.67 -13.02
C ILE A 33 3.71 -1.57 -14.51
N ASP A 34 4.56 -2.08 -15.40
CA ASP A 34 4.30 -2.07 -16.84
C ASP A 34 3.05 -2.89 -17.18
N ARG A 35 2.90 -4.05 -16.54
CA ARG A 35 1.70 -4.86 -16.73
C ARG A 35 0.46 -4.20 -16.12
N ALA A 36 0.58 -3.52 -14.98
CA ALA A 36 -0.52 -2.75 -14.40
C ALA A 36 -0.98 -1.64 -15.34
N ILE A 37 -0.05 -0.88 -15.91
CA ILE A 37 -0.31 0.17 -16.90
C ILE A 37 -1.03 -0.40 -18.14
N GLU A 38 -0.56 -1.53 -18.66
CA GLU A 38 -1.19 -2.21 -19.78
C GLU A 38 -2.64 -2.62 -19.46
N LEU A 39 -2.87 -3.27 -18.32
CA LEU A 39 -4.19 -3.71 -17.87
C LEU A 39 -5.15 -2.52 -17.68
N LEU A 40 -4.66 -1.38 -17.19
CA LEU A 40 -5.45 -0.16 -17.06
C LEU A 40 -5.79 0.44 -18.43
N LYS A 41 -4.81 0.57 -19.35
CA LYS A 41 -5.00 1.11 -20.69
C LYS A 41 -6.01 0.30 -21.51
N THR A 42 -5.95 -1.01 -21.41
CA THR A 42 -6.79 -1.94 -22.18
C THR A 42 -8.08 -2.30 -21.45
N ASN A 43 -8.22 -1.86 -20.18
CA ASN A 43 -9.34 -2.23 -19.31
C ASN A 43 -9.54 -3.75 -19.22
N SER A 44 -8.46 -4.52 -19.23
CA SER A 44 -8.46 -5.98 -19.39
C SER A 44 -8.24 -6.76 -18.09
N PHE A 45 -8.50 -6.16 -16.93
CA PHE A 45 -8.69 -6.94 -15.71
C PHE A 45 -9.89 -7.90 -15.89
N ARG A 46 -9.80 -9.07 -15.22
CA ARG A 46 -10.81 -10.11 -15.37
C ARG A 46 -12.22 -9.59 -15.08
N THR A 47 -13.15 -9.85 -16.00
CA THR A 47 -14.58 -9.52 -15.85
C THR A 47 -15.17 -10.27 -14.64
N GLY A 48 -16.08 -9.63 -13.91
CA GLY A 48 -16.76 -10.21 -12.75
C GLY A 48 -16.12 -9.92 -11.41
N ILE A 49 -14.85 -9.48 -11.35
CA ILE A 49 -14.25 -9.02 -10.10
C ILE A 49 -14.92 -7.72 -9.61
N ASN A 50 -14.98 -7.54 -8.30
CA ASN A 50 -15.59 -6.36 -7.69
C ASN A 50 -14.65 -5.15 -7.67
N ALA A 51 -13.37 -5.36 -7.33
CA ALA A 51 -12.38 -4.30 -7.25
C ALA A 51 -10.94 -4.81 -7.45
N VAL A 52 -10.07 -3.89 -7.88
CA VAL A 52 -8.60 -4.07 -7.86
C VAL A 52 -8.00 -3.10 -6.86
N PHE A 53 -7.27 -3.62 -5.87
CA PHE A 53 -6.53 -2.84 -4.89
C PHE A 53 -5.04 -2.88 -5.23
N PHE A 54 -4.48 -1.74 -5.56
CA PHE A 54 -3.04 -1.60 -5.79
C PHE A 54 -2.32 -1.39 -4.46
N LEU A 55 -1.38 -2.29 -4.19
CA LEU A 55 -0.55 -2.28 -2.98
C LEU A 55 0.87 -1.89 -3.37
N LEU A 56 1.41 -0.86 -2.75
CA LEU A 56 2.79 -0.46 -3.01
C LEU A 56 3.76 -1.52 -2.45
N TYR A 57 4.67 -2.00 -3.29
CA TYR A 57 5.70 -2.96 -2.89
C TYR A 57 6.64 -2.36 -1.84
N LYS A 58 6.91 -3.13 -0.78
CA LYS A 58 7.86 -2.80 0.29
C LYS A 58 8.93 -3.91 0.37
N PRO A 59 10.21 -3.56 0.51
CA PRO A 59 11.31 -4.52 0.54
C PRO A 59 11.49 -5.14 1.93
N VAL A 60 10.46 -5.82 2.44
CA VAL A 60 10.47 -6.48 3.76
C VAL A 60 10.48 -8.01 3.62
N GLY A 61 11.00 -8.71 4.60
CA GLY A 61 11.13 -10.16 4.59
C GLY A 61 12.03 -10.63 3.44
N LEU A 62 11.47 -11.34 2.47
CA LEU A 62 12.18 -11.81 1.25
C LEU A 62 12.21 -10.75 0.14
N GLY A 63 11.68 -9.55 0.38
CA GLY A 63 11.65 -8.46 -0.57
C GLY A 63 13.05 -7.88 -0.82
N LYS A 64 13.26 -7.32 -2.02
CA LYS A 64 14.53 -6.72 -2.43
C LYS A 64 14.35 -5.25 -2.82
N ASP A 65 15.29 -4.40 -2.42
CA ASP A 65 15.28 -2.96 -2.69
C ASP A 65 15.25 -2.63 -4.19
N GLU A 66 15.84 -3.48 -5.02
CA GLU A 66 15.87 -3.30 -6.49
C GLU A 66 14.49 -3.23 -7.14
N TYR A 67 13.44 -3.75 -6.47
CA TYR A 67 12.06 -3.77 -7.00
C TYR A 67 11.21 -2.60 -6.50
N VAL A 68 11.73 -1.78 -5.61
CA VAL A 68 11.02 -0.60 -5.07
C VAL A 68 10.86 0.45 -6.17
N LEU A 69 9.62 0.92 -6.35
CA LEU A 69 9.31 2.07 -7.19
C LEU A 69 9.73 3.36 -6.50
N ARG A 70 10.32 4.27 -7.24
CA ARG A 70 10.66 5.60 -6.74
C ARG A 70 9.56 6.59 -7.11
N PRO A 71 9.28 7.58 -6.25
CA PRO A 71 8.23 8.56 -6.53
C PRO A 71 8.43 9.34 -7.83
N ASP A 72 9.67 9.57 -8.24
CA ASP A 72 10.05 10.32 -9.44
C ASP A 72 10.12 9.47 -10.72
N ASP A 73 9.88 8.16 -10.62
CA ASP A 73 9.86 7.23 -11.75
C ASP A 73 8.73 7.62 -12.73
N ASP A 74 9.07 7.72 -14.02
CA ASP A 74 8.11 8.10 -15.06
C ASP A 74 6.95 7.09 -15.17
N LYS A 75 7.20 5.81 -14.90
CA LYS A 75 6.15 4.79 -14.85
C LYS A 75 5.17 5.01 -13.69
N VAL A 76 5.64 5.52 -12.56
CA VAL A 76 4.77 5.89 -11.43
C VAL A 76 3.88 7.07 -11.82
N LYS A 77 4.43 8.09 -12.46
CA LYS A 77 3.66 9.24 -12.97
C LYS A 77 2.63 8.80 -14.01
N GLU A 78 3.05 7.96 -14.98
CA GLU A 78 2.15 7.40 -15.99
C GLU A 78 0.99 6.62 -15.37
N PHE A 79 1.30 5.74 -14.40
CA PHE A 79 0.31 4.94 -13.70
C PHE A 79 -0.75 5.82 -13.00
N PHE A 80 -0.35 6.80 -12.20
CA PHE A 80 -1.28 7.67 -11.50
C PHE A 80 -2.03 8.62 -12.45
N SER A 81 -1.42 9.06 -13.56
CA SER A 81 -2.11 9.83 -14.59
C SER A 81 -3.22 9.03 -15.27
N LEU A 82 -3.00 7.73 -15.51
CA LEU A 82 -4.04 6.84 -16.01
C LEU A 82 -5.19 6.68 -15.00
N ILE A 83 -4.84 6.51 -13.71
CA ILE A 83 -5.83 6.43 -12.63
C ILE A 83 -6.68 7.70 -12.59
N ASP A 84 -6.06 8.88 -12.66
CA ASP A 84 -6.73 10.18 -12.58
C ASP A 84 -7.69 10.45 -13.77
N SER A 85 -7.31 10.01 -14.95
CA SER A 85 -8.07 10.23 -16.19
C SER A 85 -8.98 9.07 -16.60
N GLY A 86 -8.78 7.90 -15.98
CA GLY A 86 -9.40 6.65 -16.45
C GLY A 86 -10.85 6.46 -16.04
N LYS A 87 -11.61 5.82 -16.95
CA LYS A 87 -12.91 5.24 -16.64
C LYS A 87 -12.75 3.72 -16.66
N PHE A 88 -12.80 3.12 -15.48
CA PHE A 88 -12.58 1.69 -15.33
C PHE A 88 -13.89 0.96 -15.10
N HIS A 89 -13.99 -0.27 -15.59
CA HIS A 89 -15.13 -1.15 -15.32
C HIS A 89 -15.16 -1.67 -13.88
N HIS A 90 -14.00 -1.63 -13.21
CA HIS A 90 -13.83 -2.10 -11.85
C HIS A 90 -13.59 -0.93 -10.89
N LYS A 91 -13.96 -1.11 -9.64
CA LYS A 91 -13.54 -0.20 -8.57
C LYS A 91 -12.02 -0.33 -8.39
N ILE A 92 -11.35 0.81 -8.30
CA ILE A 92 -9.92 0.89 -8.03
C ILE A 92 -9.74 1.37 -6.60
N GLY A 93 -8.88 0.69 -5.85
CA GLY A 93 -8.49 1.07 -4.50
C GLY A 93 -6.96 1.05 -4.34
N PHE A 94 -6.50 1.60 -3.23
CA PHE A 94 -5.08 1.71 -2.91
C PHE A 94 -4.82 1.38 -1.45
N ASP A 95 -3.60 0.94 -1.13
CA ASP A 95 -3.14 0.95 0.25
C ASP A 95 -2.77 2.37 0.69
N SER A 96 -2.79 2.63 1.99
CA SER A 96 -2.45 3.93 2.56
C SER A 96 -1.01 4.38 2.24
N CYS A 97 -0.12 3.47 1.87
CA CYS A 97 1.24 3.81 1.44
C CYS A 97 1.29 4.44 0.04
N SER A 98 0.24 4.29 -0.75
CA SER A 98 0.12 4.89 -2.10
C SER A 98 -0.40 6.33 -2.05
N CYS A 99 -0.81 6.83 -0.90
CA CYS A 99 -1.43 8.15 -0.73
C CYS A 99 -0.56 9.28 -1.29
N SER A 100 0.76 9.25 -1.05
CA SER A 100 1.68 10.26 -1.58
C SER A 100 1.71 10.30 -3.11
N GLY A 101 1.60 9.15 -3.77
CA GLY A 101 1.50 9.06 -5.24
C GLY A 101 0.20 9.67 -5.74
N ILE A 102 -0.91 9.37 -5.09
CA ILE A 102 -2.23 9.92 -5.44
C ILE A 102 -2.20 11.45 -5.29
N VAL A 103 -1.80 11.96 -4.13
CA VAL A 103 -1.78 13.41 -3.86
C VAL A 103 -0.87 14.18 -4.82
N ASN A 104 0.25 13.60 -5.24
CA ASN A 104 1.22 14.30 -6.10
C ASN A 104 0.89 14.21 -7.59
N TYR A 105 0.20 13.16 -8.04
CA TYR A 105 0.04 12.85 -9.46
C TYR A 105 -1.42 12.75 -9.93
N THR A 106 -2.40 13.02 -9.06
CA THR A 106 -3.81 13.07 -9.44
C THR A 106 -4.43 14.41 -9.09
N ASN A 107 -5.44 14.83 -9.84
CA ASN A 107 -6.14 16.12 -9.66
C ASN A 107 -7.64 15.95 -9.42
N HIS A 108 -8.20 14.80 -9.79
CA HIS A 108 -9.64 14.54 -9.77
C HIS A 108 -10.07 13.61 -8.64
N ILE A 109 -9.12 12.98 -7.95
CA ILE A 109 -9.43 12.15 -6.78
C ILE A 109 -9.67 13.07 -5.57
N LEU A 110 -10.85 12.91 -4.95
CA LEU A 110 -11.21 13.70 -3.78
C LEU A 110 -10.35 13.31 -2.57
N ASN A 111 -9.76 14.27 -1.91
CA ASN A 111 -8.94 14.05 -0.71
C ASN A 111 -9.70 13.33 0.42
N GLU A 112 -11.01 13.56 0.51
CA GLU A 112 -11.91 12.90 1.47
C GLU A 112 -12.03 11.38 1.25
N SER A 113 -11.61 10.90 0.06
CA SER A 113 -11.58 9.47 -0.29
C SER A 113 -10.24 8.80 0.04
N LEU A 114 -9.29 9.53 0.65
CA LEU A 114 -7.95 9.06 0.91
C LEU A 114 -7.73 8.81 2.40
N ASP A 115 -7.38 7.56 2.74
CA ASP A 115 -6.88 7.21 4.07
C ASP A 115 -5.36 7.37 4.09
N PHE A 116 -4.88 8.21 5.02
CA PHE A 116 -3.45 8.39 5.26
C PHE A 116 -2.86 7.21 6.04
N CYS A 117 -1.52 7.16 6.12
CA CYS A 117 -0.82 6.12 6.85
C CYS A 117 -1.35 5.98 8.29
N GLU A 118 -1.85 4.78 8.61
CA GLU A 118 -2.41 4.46 9.93
C GLU A 118 -1.34 4.10 10.98
N GLY A 119 -0.12 3.80 10.52
CA GLY A 119 0.97 3.32 11.38
C GLY A 119 1.24 4.26 12.55
N GLY A 120 1.20 3.71 13.76
CA GLY A 120 1.38 4.44 15.00
C GLY A 120 0.30 5.47 15.33
N ARG A 121 -0.73 5.65 14.47
CA ARG A 121 -1.85 6.58 14.66
C ARG A 121 -3.15 5.86 15.02
N PHE A 122 -3.49 4.83 14.29
CA PHE A 122 -4.70 4.03 14.46
C PHE A 122 -4.39 2.53 14.54
N SER A 123 -3.19 2.13 14.12
CA SER A 123 -2.74 0.75 14.13
C SER A 123 -1.33 0.62 14.65
N ALA A 124 -0.99 -0.57 15.14
CA ALA A 124 0.34 -0.99 15.50
C ALA A 124 0.53 -2.46 15.11
N TYR A 125 1.76 -2.90 15.06
CA TYR A 125 2.12 -4.28 14.77
C TYR A 125 2.87 -4.88 15.95
N ILE A 126 2.55 -6.14 16.29
CA ILE A 126 3.26 -6.93 17.31
C ILE A 126 3.83 -8.15 16.63
N ASP A 127 5.15 -8.35 16.77
CA ASP A 127 5.83 -9.52 16.21
C ASP A 127 5.75 -10.76 17.11
N THR A 128 6.30 -11.88 16.64
CA THR A 128 6.32 -13.14 17.37
C THR A 128 7.19 -13.10 18.64
N ASP A 129 8.11 -12.14 18.75
CA ASP A 129 8.98 -11.94 19.89
C ASP A 129 8.38 -11.00 20.93
N MET A 130 7.12 -10.59 20.74
CA MET A 130 6.40 -9.63 21.60
C MET A 130 6.97 -8.21 21.53
N ASN A 131 7.57 -7.82 20.42
CA ASN A 131 7.91 -6.43 20.19
C ASN A 131 6.75 -5.72 19.50
N MET A 132 6.34 -4.59 20.02
CA MET A 132 5.36 -3.71 19.41
C MET A 132 6.07 -2.60 18.63
N MET A 133 5.58 -2.33 17.43
CA MET A 133 6.10 -1.30 16.55
C MET A 133 4.98 -0.55 15.81
N PRO A 134 5.22 0.68 15.35
CA PRO A 134 4.18 1.50 14.72
C PRO A 134 3.60 0.91 13.43
N CYS A 135 4.38 0.11 12.70
CA CYS A 135 3.98 -0.44 11.40
C CYS A 135 4.69 -1.78 11.15
N SER A 136 4.03 -2.74 10.50
CA SER A 136 4.62 -4.03 10.14
C SER A 136 5.84 -3.89 9.21
N PHE A 137 5.90 -2.82 8.42
CA PHE A 137 7.05 -2.51 7.57
C PHE A 137 8.23 -1.87 8.31
N ALA A 138 8.05 -1.47 9.56
CA ALA A 138 9.11 -1.01 10.45
C ALA A 138 9.90 -2.17 11.10
N ASN A 139 9.51 -3.43 10.86
CA ASN A 139 10.07 -4.61 11.51
C ASN A 139 11.60 -4.78 11.28
N GLN A 140 12.13 -4.29 10.17
CA GLN A 140 13.57 -4.38 9.89
C GLN A 140 14.41 -3.36 10.66
N ASP A 141 13.79 -2.33 11.22
CA ASP A 141 14.46 -1.24 11.93
C ASP A 141 14.16 -1.31 13.42
N LYS A 142 15.10 -1.93 14.16
CA LYS A 142 14.97 -2.18 15.60
C LYS A 142 14.77 -0.92 16.45
N ARG A 143 15.08 0.28 15.94
CA ARG A 143 14.84 1.53 16.68
C ARG A 143 13.33 1.82 16.90
N TRP A 144 12.44 1.16 16.16
CA TRP A 144 11.01 1.29 16.30
C TRP A 144 10.36 0.22 17.20
N HIS A 145 11.16 -0.72 17.73
CA HIS A 145 10.69 -1.82 18.55
C HIS A 145 10.66 -1.44 20.02
N MET A 146 9.59 -1.82 20.72
CA MET A 146 9.51 -1.86 22.17
C MET A 146 8.91 -3.20 22.62
N SER A 147 9.55 -3.82 23.63
CA SER A 147 9.15 -5.12 24.15
C SER A 147 7.90 -5.03 25.03
N LEU A 148 6.85 -5.77 24.68
CA LEU A 148 5.67 -5.95 25.52
C LEU A 148 5.90 -6.93 26.69
N ARG A 149 7.10 -7.50 26.81
CA ARG A 149 7.51 -8.24 28.02
C ARG A 149 7.90 -7.31 29.16
N GLU A 150 8.23 -6.06 28.84
CA GLU A 150 8.75 -5.04 29.77
C GLU A 150 7.80 -3.85 29.92
N HIS A 151 6.91 -3.64 28.93
CA HIS A 151 6.01 -2.51 28.85
C HIS A 151 4.59 -2.94 28.50
N THR A 152 3.63 -2.17 28.95
CA THR A 152 2.23 -2.33 28.51
C THR A 152 2.02 -1.75 27.09
N ILE A 153 0.94 -2.17 26.42
CA ILE A 153 0.56 -1.60 25.11
C ILE A 153 0.39 -0.08 25.20
N GLU A 154 -0.22 0.40 26.30
CA GLU A 154 -0.44 1.83 26.51
C GLU A 154 0.86 2.62 26.68
N GLU A 155 1.83 2.08 27.43
CA GLU A 155 3.16 2.69 27.58
C GLU A 155 3.89 2.77 26.25
N VAL A 156 3.87 1.68 25.46
CA VAL A 156 4.50 1.65 24.13
C VAL A 156 3.81 2.63 23.19
N TRP A 157 2.48 2.65 23.16
CA TRP A 157 1.71 3.54 22.30
C TRP A 157 1.99 5.03 22.56
N ASN A 158 2.18 5.40 23.84
CA ASN A 158 2.47 6.77 24.26
C ASN A 158 3.96 7.09 24.37
N SER A 159 4.84 6.16 23.96
CA SER A 159 6.29 6.33 24.07
C SER A 159 6.86 7.36 23.10
N ASP A 160 8.06 7.84 23.42
CA ASP A 160 8.84 8.72 22.53
C ASP A 160 9.14 8.06 21.16
N ILE A 161 9.30 6.74 21.14
CA ILE A 161 9.53 5.99 19.90
C ILE A 161 8.33 6.14 18.96
N PHE A 162 7.11 5.88 19.45
CA PHE A 162 5.90 6.04 18.66
C PHE A 162 5.64 7.49 18.29
N ASN A 163 5.91 8.44 19.18
CA ASN A 163 5.79 9.87 18.90
C ASN A 163 6.76 10.32 17.81
N LYS A 164 8.02 9.88 17.85
CA LYS A 164 9.00 10.14 16.79
C LYS A 164 8.58 9.57 15.45
N PHE A 165 7.99 8.35 15.44
CA PHE A 165 7.48 7.77 14.22
C PHE A 165 6.34 8.61 13.63
N ARG A 166 5.36 9.00 14.46
CA ARG A 166 4.26 9.89 14.04
C ARG A 166 4.78 11.20 13.45
N CYS A 167 5.76 11.84 14.10
CA CYS A 167 6.39 13.05 13.59
C CYS A 167 7.14 12.82 12.27
N SER A 168 7.78 11.66 12.08
CA SER A 168 8.50 11.34 10.85
C SER A 168 7.59 11.25 9.63
N LEU A 169 6.33 10.87 9.81
CA LEU A 169 5.34 10.84 8.73
C LEU A 169 5.05 12.23 8.17
N PHE A 170 5.11 13.27 9.01
CA PHE A 170 4.93 14.67 8.57
C PHE A 170 6.17 15.23 7.85
N HIS A 171 7.36 14.75 8.17
CA HIS A 171 8.62 15.25 7.59
C HIS A 171 9.05 14.53 6.32
N SER A 172 8.60 13.30 6.10
CA SER A 172 8.97 12.50 4.94
C SER A 172 8.26 12.89 3.64
N CYS A 173 7.27 13.78 3.70
CA CYS A 173 6.58 14.32 2.54
C CYS A 173 6.59 15.86 2.54
N PRO A 174 7.76 16.49 2.36
CA PRO A 174 7.93 17.95 2.49
C PRO A 174 7.08 18.74 1.47
N ASN A 175 6.68 18.12 0.37
CA ASN A 175 5.87 18.72 -0.70
C ASN A 175 4.40 18.28 -0.66
N CYS A 176 3.97 17.57 0.37
CA CYS A 176 2.58 17.17 0.50
C CYS A 176 1.71 18.40 0.75
N LYS A 177 0.76 18.69 -0.17
CA LYS A 177 -0.18 19.80 -0.04
C LYS A 177 -1.10 19.69 1.18
N ASN A 178 -1.22 18.48 1.75
CA ASN A 178 -2.06 18.14 2.91
C ASN A 178 -1.23 17.90 4.17
N ARG A 179 -0.04 18.48 4.26
CA ARG A 179 0.89 18.33 5.38
C ARG A 179 0.29 18.76 6.73
N ASP A 180 -0.59 19.74 6.71
CA ASP A 180 -1.12 20.41 7.89
C ASP A 180 -2.55 19.94 8.27
N MET A 181 -3.05 18.86 7.62
CA MET A 181 -4.27 18.13 8.02
C MET A 181 -3.93 16.91 8.89
#